data_c3db43c63aa9ff370b5dbc25be4b5871
#
_entry.id   c3db43c63aa9ff370b5dbc25be4b5871
#
_cell.length_a   1.000
_cell.length_b   1.000
_cell.length_c   1.000
_cell.angle_alpha   90.00
_cell.angle_beta   90.00
_cell.angle_gamma   90.00
#
_symmetry.space_group_name_H-M   'P 1'
#
loop_
_entity.id
_entity.type
_entity.pdbx_description
1 polymer ?
#
loop_
_entity_poly.entity_id
_entity_poly.type
_entity_poly.pdbx_seq_one_letter_code
_entity_poly.pdbx_strand_id
1 'polypeptide(L)'
;MRLQLGYVPLCDAAPLIAAHEFGFARSEGLELDLSAEPSWATLRDRLALSHLDGAHMLAPLALASRLAVSGPPSDLVVPLQLSANGNAITVSRGLWAAMEPESEGLADVARAFARVAIERRDAGRPLALGTVHPFSCHSYQLRLFAEAGDLDPAAFRTVVVPPQHSVEALARGLVDGYCAGAPWN
;
A
#
# COMPACT_ATOMS: atom_id res chain seq x y z
N MET A 1 -16.89 -22.58 -15.00
CA MET A 1 -17.24 -21.99 -13.68
C MET A 1 -17.05 -20.49 -13.78
N ARG A 2 -17.97 -19.65 -13.25
CA ARG A 2 -17.83 -18.19 -13.24
C ARG A 2 -17.35 -17.73 -11.85
N LEU A 3 -16.39 -16.81 -11.81
CA LEU A 3 -15.80 -16.24 -10.60
C LEU A 3 -15.84 -14.73 -10.66
N GLN A 4 -16.34 -14.10 -9.59
CA GLN A 4 -16.29 -12.64 -9.38
C GLN A 4 -15.04 -12.29 -8.59
N LEU A 5 -14.09 -11.61 -9.23
CA LEU A 5 -12.81 -11.25 -8.62
C LEU A 5 -12.65 -9.75 -8.54
N GLY A 6 -12.28 -9.25 -7.37
CA GLY A 6 -11.97 -7.85 -7.15
C GLY A 6 -10.49 -7.57 -7.19
N TYR A 7 -10.10 -6.36 -7.63
CA TYR A 7 -8.73 -5.91 -7.60
C TYR A 7 -8.60 -4.39 -7.40
N VAL A 8 -7.50 -3.95 -6.81
CA VAL A 8 -7.12 -2.54 -6.82
C VAL A 8 -6.23 -2.29 -8.05
N PRO A 9 -6.43 -1.18 -8.80
CA PRO A 9 -5.67 -0.90 -10.02
C PRO A 9 -4.19 -0.59 -9.76
N LEU A 10 -3.40 -1.64 -9.64
CA LEU A 10 -1.95 -1.66 -9.45
C LEU A 10 -1.33 -2.65 -10.43
N CYS A 11 -0.04 -2.53 -10.71
CA CYS A 11 0.68 -3.49 -11.54
C CYS A 11 0.62 -4.91 -10.98
N ASP A 12 0.44 -5.07 -9.68
CA ASP A 12 0.28 -6.36 -8.99
C ASP A 12 -0.96 -7.15 -9.45
N ALA A 13 -1.98 -6.47 -9.98
CA ALA A 13 -3.18 -7.11 -10.52
C ALA A 13 -2.99 -7.64 -11.96
N ALA A 14 -1.84 -7.34 -12.60
CA ALA A 14 -1.59 -7.72 -13.99
C ALA A 14 -1.79 -9.21 -14.28
N PRO A 15 -1.41 -10.18 -13.42
CA PRO A 15 -1.66 -11.59 -13.68
C PRO A 15 -3.16 -11.93 -13.80
N LEU A 16 -4.02 -11.33 -12.97
CA LEU A 16 -5.47 -11.53 -13.04
C LEU A 16 -6.06 -10.94 -14.33
N ILE A 17 -5.63 -9.72 -14.67
CA ILE A 17 -6.07 -9.03 -15.88
C ILE A 17 -5.61 -9.80 -17.12
N ALA A 18 -4.35 -10.26 -17.15
CA ALA A 18 -3.81 -11.06 -18.25
C ALA A 18 -4.54 -12.40 -18.40
N ALA A 19 -4.87 -13.07 -17.29
CA ALA A 19 -5.62 -14.32 -17.33
C ALA A 19 -7.01 -14.13 -17.96
N HIS A 20 -7.65 -13.01 -17.72
CA HIS A 20 -8.93 -12.64 -18.34
C HIS A 20 -8.77 -12.24 -19.81
N GLU A 21 -7.94 -11.22 -20.09
CA GLU A 21 -7.83 -10.58 -21.41
C GLU A 21 -7.26 -11.51 -22.48
N PHE A 22 -6.25 -12.30 -22.13
CA PHE A 22 -5.62 -13.24 -23.07
C PHE A 22 -6.31 -14.62 -23.12
N GLY A 23 -7.39 -14.80 -22.38
CA GLY A 23 -8.19 -16.02 -22.40
C GLY A 23 -7.57 -17.21 -21.67
N PHE A 24 -6.51 -17.03 -20.88
CA PHE A 24 -5.89 -18.11 -20.12
C PHE A 24 -6.87 -18.75 -19.12
N ALA A 25 -7.66 -17.95 -18.42
CA ALA A 25 -8.69 -18.46 -17.52
C ALA A 25 -9.74 -19.28 -18.30
N ARG A 26 -10.13 -18.81 -19.49
CA ARG A 26 -11.14 -19.48 -20.31
C ARG A 26 -10.64 -20.82 -20.83
N SER A 27 -9.35 -20.97 -21.16
CA SER A 27 -8.75 -22.25 -21.54
C SER A 27 -8.79 -23.29 -20.42
N GLU A 28 -8.87 -22.84 -19.16
CA GLU A 28 -9.02 -23.68 -17.97
C GLU A 28 -10.52 -23.86 -17.55
N GLY A 29 -11.46 -23.46 -18.39
CA GLY A 29 -12.89 -23.57 -18.12
C GLY A 29 -13.42 -22.55 -17.08
N LEU A 30 -12.67 -21.46 -16.85
CA LEU A 30 -13.02 -20.39 -15.93
C LEU A 30 -13.48 -19.14 -16.71
N GLU A 31 -14.59 -18.55 -16.26
CA GLU A 31 -15.05 -17.24 -16.70
C GLU A 31 -14.81 -16.24 -15.56
N LEU A 32 -13.93 -15.28 -15.76
CA LEU A 32 -13.60 -14.26 -14.75
C LEU A 32 -14.44 -13.01 -14.99
N ASP A 33 -15.11 -12.54 -13.94
CA ASP A 33 -15.78 -11.24 -13.87
C ASP A 33 -14.95 -10.34 -12.96
N LEU A 34 -14.18 -9.40 -13.56
CA LEU A 34 -13.22 -8.58 -12.83
C LEU A 34 -13.83 -7.23 -12.47
N SER A 35 -13.76 -6.83 -11.20
CA SER A 35 -14.16 -5.50 -10.74
C SER A 35 -13.00 -4.73 -10.12
N ALA A 36 -12.77 -3.51 -10.63
CA ALA A 36 -11.81 -2.58 -10.04
C ALA A 36 -12.40 -1.93 -8.80
N GLU A 37 -11.70 -2.02 -7.68
CA GLU A 37 -12.16 -1.49 -6.41
C GLU A 37 -11.42 -0.20 -6.04
N PRO A 38 -12.10 0.78 -5.42
CA PRO A 38 -11.53 2.09 -5.13
C PRO A 38 -10.53 2.06 -3.98
N SER A 39 -10.57 1.04 -3.13
CA SER A 39 -9.69 0.92 -1.96
C SER A 39 -9.55 -0.52 -1.47
N TRP A 40 -8.48 -0.76 -0.73
CA TRP A 40 -8.25 -2.04 -0.06
C TRP A 40 -9.32 -2.38 0.99
N ALA A 41 -9.87 -1.37 1.66
CA ALA A 41 -10.96 -1.56 2.63
C ALA A 41 -12.25 -2.03 1.94
N THR A 42 -12.62 -1.40 0.82
CA THR A 42 -13.79 -1.81 0.03
C THR A 42 -13.63 -3.24 -0.48
N LEU A 43 -12.45 -3.56 -1.04
CA LEU A 43 -12.14 -4.89 -1.55
C LEU A 43 -12.25 -5.97 -0.46
N ARG A 44 -11.67 -5.71 0.71
CA ARG A 44 -11.78 -6.58 1.90
C ARG A 44 -13.23 -6.81 2.30
N ASP A 45 -14.02 -5.74 2.42
CA ASP A 45 -15.40 -5.82 2.89
C ASP A 45 -16.29 -6.58 1.89
N ARG A 46 -16.10 -6.34 0.60
CA ARG A 46 -16.83 -7.09 -0.44
C ARG A 46 -16.51 -8.58 -0.43
N LEU A 47 -15.23 -8.94 -0.20
CA LEU A 47 -14.83 -10.33 -0.06
C LEU A 47 -15.43 -10.95 1.22
N ALA A 48 -15.34 -10.26 2.35
CA ALA A 48 -15.87 -10.74 3.64
C ALA A 48 -17.39 -10.95 3.63
N LEU A 49 -18.11 -10.14 2.84
CA LEU A 49 -19.56 -10.22 2.68
C LEU A 49 -19.99 -11.14 1.51
N SER A 50 -19.06 -11.91 0.94
CA SER A 50 -19.31 -12.84 -0.18
C SER A 50 -19.88 -12.14 -1.43
N HIS A 51 -19.58 -10.86 -1.63
CA HIS A 51 -19.88 -10.17 -2.88
C HIS A 51 -18.80 -10.43 -3.96
N LEU A 52 -17.71 -11.09 -3.58
CA LEU A 52 -16.63 -11.54 -4.43
C LEU A 52 -16.24 -12.96 -4.04
N ASP A 53 -15.91 -13.79 -5.03
CA ASP A 53 -15.38 -15.14 -4.81
C ASP A 53 -13.89 -15.12 -4.48
N GLY A 54 -13.19 -14.07 -4.90
CA GLY A 54 -11.77 -13.88 -4.63
C GLY A 54 -11.33 -12.44 -4.84
N ALA A 55 -10.13 -12.10 -4.36
CA ALA A 55 -9.62 -10.76 -4.42
C ALA A 55 -8.09 -10.72 -4.52
N HIS A 56 -7.57 -9.81 -5.34
CA HIS A 56 -6.20 -9.34 -5.22
C HIS A 56 -6.06 -8.60 -3.89
N MET A 57 -5.25 -9.09 -2.95
CA MET A 57 -5.22 -8.54 -1.61
C MET A 57 -3.79 -8.41 -1.08
N LEU A 58 -3.57 -7.38 -0.25
CA LEU A 58 -2.33 -7.22 0.52
C LEU A 58 -2.19 -8.37 1.51
N ALA A 59 -1.03 -9.04 1.54
CA ALA A 59 -0.79 -10.16 2.43
C ALA A 59 -1.05 -9.83 3.93
N PRO A 60 -0.58 -8.69 4.47
CA PRO A 60 -0.89 -8.33 5.86
C PRO A 60 -2.40 -8.09 6.09
N LEU A 61 -3.13 -7.57 5.09
CA LEU A 61 -4.57 -7.35 5.22
C LEU A 61 -5.34 -8.68 5.21
N ALA A 62 -4.92 -9.65 4.39
CA ALA A 62 -5.49 -10.99 4.39
C ALA A 62 -5.34 -11.65 5.78
N LEU A 63 -4.15 -11.56 6.38
CA LEU A 63 -3.91 -12.05 7.75
C LEU A 63 -4.76 -11.31 8.78
N ALA A 64 -4.83 -9.98 8.71
CA ALA A 64 -5.63 -9.16 9.62
C ALA A 64 -7.13 -9.48 9.53
N SER A 65 -7.65 -9.75 8.33
CA SER A 65 -9.03 -10.17 8.10
C SER A 65 -9.30 -11.56 8.69
N ARG A 66 -8.37 -12.50 8.48
CA ARG A 66 -8.47 -13.86 9.04
C ARG A 66 -8.44 -13.86 10.58
N LEU A 67 -7.67 -12.95 11.18
CA LEU A 67 -7.56 -12.78 12.64
C LEU A 67 -8.66 -11.88 13.22
N ALA A 68 -9.58 -11.37 12.42
CA ALA A 68 -10.64 -10.45 12.81
C ALA A 68 -10.14 -9.15 13.49
N VAL A 69 -8.92 -8.70 13.15
CA VAL A 69 -8.34 -7.43 13.65
C VAL A 69 -8.50 -6.28 12.67
N SER A 70 -9.07 -6.53 11.49
CA SER A 70 -9.39 -5.52 10.47
C SER A 70 -10.66 -5.88 9.73
N GLY A 71 -11.73 -5.11 9.96
CA GLY A 71 -13.04 -5.31 9.33
C GLY A 71 -13.76 -6.59 9.77
N PRO A 72 -14.76 -7.02 9.00
CA PRO A 72 -15.48 -8.26 9.29
C PRO A 72 -14.55 -9.49 9.22
N PRO A 73 -14.74 -10.47 10.12
CA PRO A 73 -13.96 -11.70 10.05
C PRO A 73 -14.21 -12.44 8.73
N SER A 74 -13.15 -12.97 8.14
CA SER A 74 -13.22 -13.71 6.88
C SER A 74 -12.51 -15.04 6.99
N ASP A 75 -13.20 -16.12 6.63
CA ASP A 75 -12.59 -17.43 6.46
C ASP A 75 -12.05 -17.56 5.04
N LEU A 76 -10.86 -17.01 4.82
CA LEU A 76 -10.21 -16.95 3.52
C LEU A 76 -8.93 -17.77 3.48
N VAL A 77 -8.56 -18.19 2.28
CA VAL A 77 -7.29 -18.83 1.94
C VAL A 77 -6.53 -17.96 0.94
N VAL A 78 -5.20 -18.04 0.98
CA VAL A 78 -4.32 -17.36 0.01
C VAL A 78 -3.69 -18.44 -0.87
N PRO A 79 -4.24 -18.72 -2.07
CA PRO A 79 -3.79 -19.83 -2.90
C PRO A 79 -2.48 -19.56 -3.62
N LEU A 80 -2.18 -18.29 -3.91
CA LEU A 80 -0.96 -17.90 -4.62
C LEU A 80 -0.56 -16.45 -4.34
N GLN A 81 0.70 -16.16 -4.56
CA GLN A 81 1.27 -14.80 -4.55
C GLN A 81 1.28 -14.28 -5.98
N LEU A 82 0.58 -13.16 -6.24
CA LEU A 82 0.50 -12.54 -7.57
C LEU A 82 1.75 -11.74 -7.92
N SER A 83 2.37 -11.09 -6.92
CA SER A 83 3.50 -10.18 -7.11
C SER A 83 4.38 -10.15 -5.87
N ALA A 84 5.63 -9.72 -6.07
CA ALA A 84 6.58 -9.44 -5.00
C ALA A 84 7.35 -8.14 -5.31
N ASN A 85 7.67 -7.35 -4.28
CA ASN A 85 8.35 -6.06 -4.39
C ASN A 85 7.52 -4.96 -5.08
N GLY A 86 8.18 -3.99 -5.75
CA GLY A 86 7.51 -2.94 -6.53
C GLY A 86 6.98 -1.76 -5.71
N ASN A 87 7.17 -1.72 -4.39
CA ASN A 87 6.84 -0.57 -3.57
C ASN A 87 8.00 0.40 -3.49
N ALA A 88 7.69 1.70 -3.42
CA ALA A 88 8.67 2.73 -3.11
C ALA A 88 8.12 3.75 -2.12
N ILE A 89 9.03 4.42 -1.40
CA ILE A 89 8.73 5.57 -0.56
C ILE A 89 9.05 6.80 -1.40
N THR A 90 8.03 7.58 -1.70
CA THR A 90 8.12 8.82 -2.46
C THR A 90 7.91 10.00 -1.52
N VAL A 91 8.77 10.99 -1.57
CA VAL A 91 8.68 12.21 -0.76
C VAL A 91 8.57 13.46 -1.64
N SER A 92 8.03 14.54 -1.09
CA SER A 92 7.99 15.81 -1.78
C SER A 92 9.42 16.35 -2.03
N ARG A 93 9.58 17.12 -3.10
CA ARG A 93 10.87 17.79 -3.39
C ARG A 93 11.32 18.67 -2.23
N GLY A 94 10.38 19.33 -1.53
CA GLY A 94 10.71 20.16 -0.37
C GLY A 94 11.22 19.33 0.81
N LEU A 95 10.63 18.17 1.06
CA LEU A 95 11.12 17.25 2.09
C LEU A 95 12.49 16.69 1.71
N TRP A 96 12.68 16.24 0.46
CA TRP A 96 13.98 15.75 -0.02
C TRP A 96 15.08 16.81 0.13
N ALA A 97 14.81 18.05 -0.27
CA ALA A 97 15.75 19.15 -0.13
C ALA A 97 16.11 19.45 1.35
N ALA A 98 15.16 19.32 2.27
CA ALA A 98 15.40 19.50 3.70
C ALA A 98 16.17 18.33 4.34
N MET A 99 16.09 17.15 3.76
CA MET A 99 16.79 15.96 4.28
C MET A 99 18.30 16.05 4.08
N GLU A 100 18.77 16.50 2.92
CA GLU A 100 20.22 16.63 2.61
C GLU A 100 21.02 15.39 3.04
N PRO A 101 20.71 14.18 2.53
CA PRO A 101 21.41 12.96 2.95
C PRO A 101 22.86 12.98 2.48
N GLU A 102 23.77 12.43 3.27
CA GLU A 102 25.21 12.34 2.95
C GLU A 102 25.50 11.45 1.74
N SER A 103 24.64 10.44 1.53
CA SER A 103 24.66 9.57 0.35
C SER A 103 23.25 9.08 0.03
N GLU A 104 23.09 8.40 -1.13
CA GLU A 104 21.82 7.73 -1.50
C GLU A 104 21.63 6.37 -0.81
N GLY A 105 22.54 5.98 0.09
CA GLY A 105 22.42 4.76 0.88
C GLY A 105 21.22 4.80 1.83
N LEU A 106 20.53 3.68 2.00
CA LEU A 106 19.32 3.58 2.81
C LEU A 106 19.52 4.18 4.22
N ALA A 107 20.63 3.86 4.87
CA ALA A 107 20.90 4.33 6.24
C ALA A 107 21.07 5.84 6.31
N ASP A 108 21.74 6.46 5.33
CA ASP A 108 21.97 7.91 5.29
C ASP A 108 20.66 8.65 5.00
N VAL A 109 19.89 8.15 4.03
CA VAL A 109 18.56 8.70 3.71
C VAL A 109 17.61 8.57 4.90
N ALA A 110 17.61 7.43 5.60
CA ALA A 110 16.76 7.22 6.76
C ALA A 110 17.15 8.13 7.95
N ARG A 111 18.45 8.32 8.22
CA ARG A 111 18.92 9.26 9.25
C ARG A 111 18.56 10.70 8.90
N ALA A 112 18.73 11.10 7.65
CA ALA A 112 18.38 12.44 7.19
C ALA A 112 16.86 12.69 7.33
N PHE A 113 16.04 11.71 6.97
CA PHE A 113 14.59 11.74 7.21
C PHE A 113 14.28 11.88 8.70
N ALA A 114 14.91 11.07 9.56
CA ALA A 114 14.69 11.08 10.99
C ALA A 114 14.96 12.45 11.61
N ARG A 115 16.07 13.10 11.23
CA ARG A 115 16.40 14.46 11.67
C ARG A 115 15.27 15.44 11.35
N VAL A 116 14.81 15.47 10.10
CA VAL A 116 13.73 16.39 9.68
C VAL A 116 12.42 16.05 10.37
N ALA A 117 12.11 14.76 10.55
CA ALA A 117 10.88 14.33 11.22
C ALA A 117 10.85 14.78 12.69
N ILE A 118 11.98 14.68 13.41
CA ILE A 118 12.12 15.16 14.78
C ILE A 118 11.96 16.67 14.84
N GLU A 119 12.67 17.43 14.01
CA GLU A 119 12.58 18.89 13.94
C GLU A 119 11.13 19.36 13.69
N ARG A 120 10.44 18.70 12.75
CA ARG A 120 9.04 19.03 12.42
C ARG A 120 8.08 18.68 13.54
N ARG A 121 8.26 17.54 14.20
CA ARG A 121 7.48 17.13 15.37
C ARG A 121 7.65 18.12 16.51
N ASP A 122 8.87 18.50 16.85
CA ASP A 122 9.19 19.39 17.96
C ASP A 122 8.71 20.83 17.69
N ALA A 123 8.59 21.21 16.43
CA ALA A 123 7.92 22.43 16.00
C ALA A 123 6.37 22.35 15.97
N GLY A 124 5.77 21.25 16.45
CA GLY A 124 4.33 21.04 16.46
C GLY A 124 3.69 20.78 15.09
N ARG A 125 4.48 20.44 14.08
CA ARG A 125 4.07 20.19 12.70
C ARG A 125 4.64 18.86 12.19
N PRO A 126 4.25 17.71 12.80
CA PRO A 126 4.79 16.41 12.43
C PRO A 126 4.54 16.11 10.96
N LEU A 127 5.49 15.42 10.31
CA LEU A 127 5.33 14.94 8.95
C LEU A 127 4.11 14.04 8.82
N ALA A 128 3.44 14.09 7.67
CA ALA A 128 2.33 13.22 7.32
C ALA A 128 2.77 12.29 6.18
N LEU A 129 2.75 10.97 6.40
CA LEU A 129 3.09 9.98 5.38
C LEU A 129 1.87 9.16 4.96
N GLY A 130 1.63 9.12 3.65
CA GLY A 130 0.56 8.35 3.05
C GLY A 130 0.86 6.84 3.07
N THR A 131 -0.14 6.06 3.44
CA THR A 131 -0.15 4.60 3.28
C THR A 131 -1.50 4.15 2.74
N VAL A 132 -1.54 3.02 2.05
CA VAL A 132 -2.78 2.58 1.40
C VAL A 132 -3.75 1.86 2.35
N HIS A 133 -3.25 1.33 3.46
CA HIS A 133 -4.02 0.68 4.52
C HIS A 133 -3.13 0.46 5.75
N PRO A 134 -3.66 0.51 7.00
CA PRO A 134 -2.85 0.23 8.21
C PRO A 134 -2.20 -1.16 8.20
N PHE A 135 -2.93 -2.17 7.72
CA PHE A 135 -2.41 -3.53 7.51
C PHE A 135 -1.92 -3.70 6.07
N SER A 136 -0.85 -3.01 5.71
CA SER A 136 -0.23 -3.09 4.39
C SER A 136 1.29 -3.21 4.49
N CYS A 137 1.92 -3.83 3.50
CA CYS A 137 3.38 -3.81 3.39
C CYS A 137 3.93 -2.37 3.39
N HIS A 138 3.19 -1.43 2.81
CA HIS A 138 3.52 -0.01 2.78
C HIS A 138 3.66 0.59 4.20
N SER A 139 2.70 0.31 5.10
CA SER A 139 2.78 0.74 6.49
C SER A 139 3.98 0.16 7.22
N TYR A 140 4.27 -1.12 6.99
CA TYR A 140 5.43 -1.77 7.61
C TYR A 140 6.74 -1.26 7.03
N GLN A 141 6.81 -1.01 5.72
CA GLN A 141 8.01 -0.43 5.09
C GLN A 141 8.30 0.98 5.60
N LEU A 142 7.28 1.82 5.81
CA LEU A 142 7.46 3.13 6.45
C LEU A 142 8.03 3.02 7.87
N ARG A 143 7.57 2.03 8.64
CA ARG A 143 8.11 1.77 9.99
C ARG A 143 9.54 1.27 9.94
N LEU A 144 9.85 0.30 9.09
CA LEU A 144 11.21 -0.21 8.91
C LEU A 144 12.18 0.88 8.42
N PHE A 145 11.69 1.77 7.55
CA PHE A 145 12.47 2.94 7.11
C PHE A 145 12.76 3.91 8.27
N ALA A 146 11.78 4.18 9.13
CA ALA A 146 11.98 4.98 10.32
C ALA A 146 12.98 4.32 11.29
N GLU A 147 12.83 3.02 11.55
CA GLU A 147 13.74 2.24 12.39
C GLU A 147 15.17 2.24 11.85
N ALA A 148 15.35 2.19 10.52
CA ALA A 148 16.68 2.28 9.90
C ALA A 148 17.37 3.63 10.12
N GLY A 149 16.63 4.67 10.48
CA GLY A 149 17.12 5.99 10.88
C GLY A 149 17.09 6.23 12.38
N ASP A 150 16.89 5.20 13.20
CA ASP A 150 16.72 5.30 14.67
C ASP A 150 15.57 6.23 15.07
N LEU A 151 14.52 6.33 14.23
CA LEU A 151 13.35 7.16 14.47
C LEU A 151 12.19 6.34 15.04
N ASP A 152 11.61 6.81 16.15
CA ASP A 152 10.34 6.30 16.63
C ASP A 152 9.25 6.56 15.56
N PRO A 153 8.54 5.53 15.06
CA PRO A 153 7.44 5.71 14.11
C PRO A 153 6.32 6.64 14.60
N ALA A 154 6.22 6.91 15.90
CA ALA A 154 5.30 7.90 16.46
C ALA A 154 5.71 9.37 16.16
N ALA A 155 6.91 9.61 15.65
CA ALA A 155 7.38 10.95 15.30
C ALA A 155 6.72 11.55 14.05
N PHE A 156 6.02 10.74 13.25
CA PHE A 156 5.24 11.19 12.10
C PHE A 156 3.83 10.59 12.12
N ARG A 157 2.92 11.19 11.39
CA ARG A 157 1.54 10.69 11.25
C ARG A 157 1.42 9.85 9.98
N THR A 158 0.72 8.73 10.06
CA THR A 158 0.27 7.98 8.89
C THR A 158 -1.14 8.40 8.48
N VAL A 159 -1.35 8.61 7.17
CA VAL A 159 -2.63 8.98 6.57
C VAL A 159 -3.00 7.90 5.55
N VAL A 160 -4.20 7.36 5.63
CA VAL A 160 -4.66 6.38 4.64
C VAL A 160 -5.08 7.12 3.38
N VAL A 161 -4.38 6.82 2.29
CA VAL A 161 -4.63 7.38 0.95
C VAL A 161 -4.75 6.23 -0.03
N PRO A 162 -5.89 6.06 -0.74
CA PRO A 162 -5.98 5.08 -1.81
C PRO A 162 -4.89 5.29 -2.85
N PRO A 163 -4.31 4.22 -3.44
CA PRO A 163 -3.13 4.33 -4.30
C PRO A 163 -3.25 5.39 -5.42
N GLN A 164 -4.38 5.41 -6.11
CA GLN A 164 -4.65 6.33 -7.23
C GLN A 164 -4.71 7.82 -6.83
N HIS A 165 -4.81 8.13 -5.54
CA HIS A 165 -4.84 9.49 -5.02
C HIS A 165 -3.52 9.93 -4.37
N SER A 166 -2.52 9.05 -4.31
CA SER A 166 -1.25 9.33 -3.61
C SER A 166 -0.47 10.48 -4.24
N VAL A 167 -0.39 10.50 -5.57
CA VAL A 167 0.31 11.56 -6.31
C VAL A 167 -0.37 12.92 -6.11
N GLU A 168 -1.70 12.97 -6.20
CA GLU A 168 -2.46 14.20 -5.97
C GLU A 168 -2.33 14.69 -4.52
N ALA A 169 -2.42 13.77 -3.55
CA ALA A 169 -2.27 14.10 -2.14
C ALA A 169 -0.89 14.73 -1.85
N LEU A 170 0.18 14.20 -2.44
CA LEU A 170 1.51 14.77 -2.35
C LEU A 170 1.60 16.14 -3.03
N ALA A 171 1.10 16.27 -4.25
CA ALA A 171 1.13 17.52 -5.02
C ALA A 171 0.38 18.66 -4.32
N ARG A 172 -0.70 18.33 -3.60
CA ARG A 172 -1.49 19.29 -2.81
C ARG A 172 -0.97 19.53 -1.39
N GLY A 173 0.13 18.87 -0.99
CA GLY A 173 0.70 19.01 0.36
C GLY A 173 -0.18 18.42 1.47
N LEU A 174 -1.08 17.50 1.16
CA LEU A 174 -1.89 16.77 2.14
C LEU A 174 -1.06 15.71 2.87
N VAL A 175 0.00 15.24 2.22
CA VAL A 175 1.05 14.40 2.77
C VAL A 175 2.41 14.93 2.35
N ASP A 176 3.45 14.71 3.16
CA ASP A 176 4.84 15.08 2.87
C ASP A 176 5.54 13.99 2.04
N GLY A 177 5.02 12.78 2.09
CA GLY A 177 5.46 11.62 1.33
C GLY A 177 4.45 10.49 1.44
N TYR A 178 4.67 9.40 0.73
CA TYR A 178 3.84 8.19 0.81
C TYR A 178 4.62 6.95 0.41
N CYS A 179 4.10 5.78 0.80
CA CYS A 179 4.55 4.51 0.25
C CYS A 179 3.42 3.89 -0.58
N ALA A 180 3.71 3.55 -1.82
CA ALA A 180 2.76 2.91 -2.74
C ALA A 180 3.45 1.93 -3.68
N GLY A 181 2.67 1.06 -4.30
CA GLY A 181 3.10 0.19 -5.39
C GLY A 181 2.94 0.86 -6.76
N ALA A 182 3.63 0.32 -7.77
CA ALA A 182 3.51 0.79 -9.15
C ALA A 182 2.07 0.65 -9.66
N PRO A 183 1.60 1.61 -10.47
CA PRO A 183 2.29 2.73 -11.10
C PRO A 183 2.26 4.05 -10.30
N TRP A 184 1.91 4.02 -9.03
CA TRP A 184 1.65 5.22 -8.21
C TRP A 184 2.84 5.66 -7.34
N ASN A 185 4.00 5.01 -7.50
CA ASN A 185 5.25 5.31 -6.80
C ASN A 185 6.25 6.08 -7.65
#